data_9dd272bf6505c70f2b472c31a4eb0491
#
_entry.id   9dd272bf6505c70f2b472c31a4eb0491
#
_cell.length_a   1.000
_cell.length_b   1.000
_cell.length_c   1.000
_cell.angle_alpha   90.00
_cell.angle_beta   90.00
_cell.angle_gamma   90.00
#
_symmetry.space_group_name_H-M   'P 1'
#
loop_
_entity.id
_entity.type
_entity.pdbx_description
1 polymer ?
#
loop_
_entity_poly.entity_id
_entity_poly.type
_entity_poly.pdbx_seq_one_letter_code
_entity_poly.pdbx_strand_id
1 'polypeptide(L)'
;MKNLLLILTIIFFSTSLFASDEKPGRYFKDQPDVSSEPQVHFIYLLNKDSEDNEWDINGKMEKELLEANEKMFEMTKGNQKFRYDMREDGKMDISFVRFDKQYKGNYGMNYPDAYLTKLGFNSPNKLYFAWVDVGHRDGGQGSVHHGYIFLKNKHNPSTEKRILITLHELMHVNGFAWACTKGSKKGHKTGTIIGGPEGGDKYNLGSLYNHKDPTCPDFKDSVFLEPTSSTPFNPVYLKCAMAAEVGRGISPDSNYEWRDRYSHKKLKKIKKKRTWCTYNRYKEFNNF
;
A
#
# COMPACT_ATOMS: atom_id res chain seq x y z
N MET A 1 -45.30 37.12 -51.94
CA MET A 1 -45.33 36.32 -50.67
C MET A 1 -44.17 35.38 -50.74
N LYS A 2 -43.13 35.62 -49.91
CA LYS A 2 -41.89 34.81 -49.87
C LYS A 2 -42.01 33.87 -48.72
N ASN A 3 -42.06 32.57 -48.99
CA ASN A 3 -42.05 31.54 -47.93
C ASN A 3 -40.63 31.39 -47.39
N LEU A 4 -40.46 31.76 -46.14
CA LEU A 4 -39.23 31.58 -45.39
C LEU A 4 -39.24 30.18 -44.79
N LEU A 5 -38.49 29.25 -45.35
CA LEU A 5 -38.31 27.89 -44.82
C LEU A 5 -37.30 27.93 -43.67
N LEU A 6 -37.80 27.80 -42.45
CA LEU A 6 -36.96 27.73 -41.24
C LEU A 6 -36.42 26.31 -41.09
N ILE A 7 -35.15 26.07 -41.47
CA ILE A 7 -34.47 24.78 -41.21
C ILE A 7 -33.98 24.79 -39.80
N LEU A 8 -34.66 24.05 -38.93
CA LEU A 8 -34.24 23.80 -37.53
C LEU A 8 -33.15 22.73 -37.54
N THR A 9 -31.89 23.15 -37.50
CA THR A 9 -30.77 22.23 -37.37
C THR A 9 -30.67 21.77 -35.90
N ILE A 10 -31.18 20.57 -35.60
CA ILE A 10 -31.02 19.94 -34.31
C ILE A 10 -29.58 19.42 -34.25
N ILE A 11 -28.69 20.15 -33.56
CA ILE A 11 -27.34 19.69 -33.23
C ILE A 11 -27.49 18.70 -32.10
N PHE A 12 -27.46 17.41 -32.42
CA PHE A 12 -27.25 16.36 -31.43
C PHE A 12 -25.82 16.49 -30.90
N PHE A 13 -25.68 17.18 -29.77
CA PHE A 13 -24.49 16.96 -28.91
C PHE A 13 -24.57 15.54 -28.41
N SER A 14 -23.86 14.62 -29.06
CA SER A 14 -23.52 13.35 -28.47
C SER A 14 -22.54 13.65 -27.29
N THR A 15 -23.10 13.98 -26.14
CA THR A 15 -22.35 13.87 -24.88
C THR A 15 -22.01 12.40 -24.73
N SER A 16 -20.77 12.04 -25.04
CA SER A 16 -20.21 10.78 -24.61
C SER A 16 -20.40 10.76 -23.09
N LEU A 17 -21.35 9.96 -22.64
CA LEU A 17 -21.51 9.58 -21.24
C LEU A 17 -20.28 8.75 -20.85
N PHE A 18 -19.13 9.38 -20.70
CA PHE A 18 -18.15 8.87 -19.77
C PHE A 18 -18.79 9.07 -18.40
N ALA A 19 -19.17 7.97 -17.76
CA ALA A 19 -19.62 8.05 -16.40
C ALA A 19 -18.54 8.81 -15.62
N SER A 20 -18.90 9.98 -15.11
CA SER A 20 -17.98 10.83 -14.36
C SER A 20 -17.46 10.01 -13.16
N ASP A 21 -16.17 10.07 -12.91
CA ASP A 21 -15.61 9.49 -11.68
C ASP A 21 -16.09 10.24 -10.43
N GLU A 22 -16.63 11.46 -10.61
CA GLU A 22 -17.24 12.24 -9.55
C GLU A 22 -18.57 11.62 -9.10
N LYS A 23 -18.58 11.11 -7.88
CA LYS A 23 -19.75 10.49 -7.25
C LYS A 23 -19.90 10.99 -5.81
N PRO A 24 -21.12 11.09 -5.28
CA PRO A 24 -21.33 11.49 -3.89
C PRO A 24 -20.56 10.59 -2.92
N GLY A 25 -19.83 11.19 -1.99
CA GLY A 25 -19.07 10.48 -0.98
C GLY A 25 -17.69 9.98 -1.44
N ARG A 26 -17.29 10.24 -2.67
CA ARG A 26 -15.96 9.88 -3.21
C ARG A 26 -14.95 10.99 -2.97
N TYR A 27 -13.74 10.57 -2.58
CA TYR A 27 -12.61 11.46 -2.35
C TYR A 27 -11.47 11.09 -3.30
N PHE A 28 -10.87 12.10 -3.94
CA PHE A 28 -9.77 11.94 -4.90
C PHE A 28 -8.41 12.22 -4.29
N LYS A 29 -8.40 12.54 -3.02
CA LYS A 29 -7.21 12.90 -2.24
C LYS A 29 -7.35 12.37 -0.85
N ASP A 30 -6.24 12.15 -0.22
CA ASP A 30 -6.09 11.96 1.21
C ASP A 30 -6.76 13.14 1.97
N GLN A 31 -7.69 12.83 2.87
CA GLN A 31 -8.42 13.84 3.64
C GLN A 31 -7.59 14.27 4.86
N PRO A 32 -7.93 15.39 5.52
CA PRO A 32 -7.25 15.79 6.74
C PRO A 32 -7.29 14.71 7.80
N ASP A 33 -6.14 14.42 8.39
CA ASP A 33 -5.98 13.41 9.42
C ASP A 33 -6.71 13.78 10.71
N VAL A 34 -7.47 12.84 11.28
CA VAL A 34 -8.05 12.98 12.63
C VAL A 34 -7.05 12.61 13.72
N SER A 35 -5.92 12.02 13.36
CA SER A 35 -4.83 11.64 14.25
C SER A 35 -3.49 12.01 13.65
N SER A 36 -2.54 12.50 14.46
CA SER A 36 -1.16 12.73 14.05
C SER A 36 -0.30 11.46 14.02
N GLU A 37 -0.83 10.35 14.50
CA GLU A 37 -0.11 9.07 14.56
C GLU A 37 0.03 8.46 13.16
N PRO A 38 1.10 7.69 12.91
CA PRO A 38 1.26 6.98 11.64
C PRO A 38 0.10 6.04 11.32
N GLN A 39 -0.41 6.06 10.08
CA GLN A 39 -1.64 5.40 9.66
C GLN A 39 -1.46 4.66 8.32
N VAL A 40 -2.36 3.69 8.08
CA VAL A 40 -2.50 3.03 6.78
C VAL A 40 -3.65 3.67 6.03
N HIS A 41 -3.35 4.35 4.93
CA HIS A 41 -4.34 4.95 4.03
C HIS A 41 -4.65 4.04 2.85
N PHE A 42 -5.92 3.92 2.50
CA PHE A 42 -6.34 3.03 1.44
C PHE A 42 -6.74 3.76 0.16
N ILE A 43 -6.48 3.09 -0.98
CA ILE A 43 -6.76 3.66 -2.30
C ILE A 43 -7.49 2.63 -3.16
N TYR A 44 -8.64 3.01 -3.72
CA TYR A 44 -9.27 2.28 -4.79
C TYR A 44 -8.74 2.79 -6.14
N LEU A 45 -7.89 1.99 -6.80
CA LEU A 45 -7.12 2.40 -7.97
C LEU A 45 -7.62 1.67 -9.22
N LEU A 46 -8.26 2.40 -10.11
CA LEU A 46 -8.76 1.85 -11.36
C LEU A 46 -7.77 2.04 -12.51
N ASN A 47 -7.77 1.07 -13.41
CA ASN A 47 -7.15 1.28 -14.72
C ASN A 47 -7.93 2.30 -15.53
N LYS A 48 -7.29 2.93 -16.53
CA LYS A 48 -7.91 3.99 -17.34
C LYS A 48 -9.31 3.62 -17.85
N ASP A 49 -9.41 2.44 -18.44
CA ASP A 49 -10.63 1.98 -19.10
C ASP A 49 -11.41 0.94 -18.28
N SER A 50 -11.09 0.78 -16.98
CA SER A 50 -11.80 -0.15 -16.11
C SER A 50 -13.16 0.37 -15.72
N GLU A 51 -14.12 -0.54 -15.66
CA GLU A 51 -15.42 -0.31 -15.05
C GLU A 51 -15.26 0.05 -13.58
N ASP A 52 -16.02 1.01 -13.12
CA ASP A 52 -16.04 1.46 -11.75
C ASP A 52 -17.11 0.71 -10.95
N ASN A 53 -16.67 -0.18 -10.09
CA ASN A 53 -17.53 -0.94 -9.19
C ASN A 53 -17.83 -0.22 -7.86
N GLU A 54 -17.40 1.03 -7.71
CA GLU A 54 -17.69 1.91 -6.55
C GLU A 54 -17.27 1.33 -5.20
N TRP A 55 -16.25 0.50 -5.15
CA TRP A 55 -15.87 -0.19 -3.92
C TRP A 55 -15.38 0.74 -2.81
N ASP A 56 -14.92 1.92 -3.17
CA ASP A 56 -14.52 3.01 -2.26
C ASP A 56 -15.72 3.66 -1.53
N ILE A 57 -16.91 3.67 -2.15
CA ILE A 57 -18.09 4.36 -1.63
C ILE A 57 -19.28 3.46 -1.33
N ASN A 58 -19.33 2.23 -1.86
CA ASN A 58 -20.42 1.29 -1.60
C ASN A 58 -20.27 0.45 -0.32
N GLY A 59 -19.20 0.70 0.45
CA GLY A 59 -18.91 0.01 1.70
C GLY A 59 -18.22 -1.35 1.55
N LYS A 60 -18.04 -1.85 0.33
CA LYS A 60 -17.44 -3.18 0.11
C LYS A 60 -15.99 -3.22 0.54
N MET A 61 -15.17 -2.26 0.11
CA MET A 61 -13.75 -2.21 0.45
C MET A 61 -13.58 -1.97 1.95
N GLU A 62 -14.28 -1.01 2.52
CA GLU A 62 -14.26 -0.72 3.96
C GLU A 62 -14.56 -1.97 4.78
N LYS A 63 -15.65 -2.68 4.47
CA LYS A 63 -16.03 -3.91 5.18
C LYS A 63 -14.93 -4.97 5.15
N GLU A 64 -14.35 -5.25 3.99
CA GLU A 64 -13.31 -6.28 3.85
C GLU A 64 -12.01 -5.86 4.54
N LEU A 65 -11.68 -4.56 4.55
CA LEU A 65 -10.52 -4.03 5.27
C LEU A 65 -10.71 -4.09 6.79
N LEU A 66 -11.91 -3.78 7.30
CA LEU A 66 -12.22 -3.96 8.72
C LEU A 66 -12.12 -5.43 9.12
N GLU A 67 -12.60 -6.35 8.29
CA GLU A 67 -12.45 -7.79 8.53
C GLU A 67 -10.97 -8.22 8.53
N ALA A 68 -10.14 -7.67 7.61
CA ALA A 68 -8.71 -7.87 7.61
C ALA A 68 -8.07 -7.41 8.94
N ASN A 69 -8.52 -6.29 9.48
CA ASN A 69 -8.01 -5.78 10.75
C ASN A 69 -8.46 -6.61 11.96
N GLU A 70 -9.65 -7.21 11.93
CA GLU A 70 -10.06 -8.21 12.93
C GLU A 70 -9.19 -9.47 12.84
N LYS A 71 -8.85 -9.95 11.63
CA LYS A 71 -7.90 -11.06 11.47
C LYS A 71 -6.51 -10.72 12.00
N MET A 72 -6.06 -9.47 11.83
CA MET A 72 -4.82 -9.00 12.43
C MET A 72 -4.89 -9.06 13.96
N PHE A 73 -5.98 -8.62 14.56
CA PHE A 73 -6.21 -8.69 16.00
C PHE A 73 -6.17 -10.13 16.52
N GLU A 74 -6.84 -11.07 15.82
CA GLU A 74 -6.77 -12.51 16.12
C GLU A 74 -5.33 -13.03 16.05
N MET A 75 -4.57 -12.69 14.98
CA MET A 75 -3.17 -13.13 14.82
C MET A 75 -2.23 -12.59 15.91
N THR A 76 -2.53 -11.43 16.45
CA THR A 76 -1.78 -10.85 17.59
C THR A 76 -2.30 -11.30 18.95
N LYS A 77 -3.25 -12.25 19.00
CA LYS A 77 -3.90 -12.73 20.22
C LYS A 77 -4.60 -11.63 21.02
N GLY A 78 -5.28 -10.73 20.31
CA GLY A 78 -6.02 -9.64 20.91
C GLY A 78 -5.17 -8.46 21.39
N ASN A 79 -3.94 -8.32 20.89
CA ASN A 79 -3.04 -7.25 21.38
C ASN A 79 -3.06 -6.00 20.48
N GLN A 80 -3.03 -6.16 19.14
CA GLN A 80 -2.83 -5.03 18.25
C GLN A 80 -3.62 -5.18 16.95
N LYS A 81 -3.97 -4.03 16.37
CA LYS A 81 -4.53 -3.86 15.03
C LYS A 81 -3.65 -2.92 14.20
N PHE A 82 -3.82 -2.87 12.91
CA PHE A 82 -3.31 -1.74 12.12
C PHE A 82 -4.10 -0.48 12.47
N ARG A 83 -3.42 0.65 12.57
CA ARG A 83 -4.07 1.94 12.65
C ARG A 83 -4.45 2.38 11.24
N TYR A 84 -5.74 2.28 10.94
CA TYR A 84 -6.28 2.74 9.67
C TYR A 84 -6.55 4.23 9.68
N ASP A 85 -6.38 4.84 8.53
CA ASP A 85 -6.70 6.24 8.33
C ASP A 85 -8.21 6.43 8.31
N MET A 86 -8.71 7.27 9.21
CA MET A 86 -10.13 7.49 9.43
C MET A 86 -10.46 8.97 9.24
N ARG A 87 -11.67 9.24 8.74
CA ARG A 87 -12.22 10.59 8.62
C ARG A 87 -12.94 11.01 9.90
N GLU A 88 -13.23 12.30 10.01
CA GLU A 88 -13.99 12.86 11.14
C GLU A 88 -15.39 12.25 11.32
N ASP A 89 -16.00 11.75 10.25
CA ASP A 89 -17.30 11.07 10.30
C ASP A 89 -17.22 9.61 10.80
N GLY A 90 -16.03 9.16 11.18
CA GLY A 90 -15.76 7.81 11.71
C GLY A 90 -15.69 6.73 10.65
N LYS A 91 -15.75 7.07 9.37
CA LYS A 91 -15.53 6.14 8.26
C LYS A 91 -14.06 6.08 7.86
N MET A 92 -13.70 5.00 7.22
CA MET A 92 -12.35 4.85 6.67
C MET A 92 -12.10 5.89 5.58
N ASP A 93 -10.92 6.52 5.58
CA ASP A 93 -10.51 7.37 4.47
C ASP A 93 -9.97 6.50 3.33
N ILE A 94 -10.79 6.38 2.27
CA ILE A 94 -10.45 5.65 1.06
C ILE A 94 -10.45 6.62 -0.10
N SER A 95 -9.28 6.84 -0.69
CA SER A 95 -9.16 7.67 -1.89
C SER A 95 -9.44 6.89 -3.16
N PHE A 96 -10.11 7.54 -4.11
CA PHE A 96 -10.28 7.02 -5.46
C PHE A 96 -9.22 7.60 -6.39
N VAL A 97 -8.61 6.72 -7.18
CA VAL A 97 -7.65 7.12 -8.22
C VAL A 97 -7.92 6.34 -9.49
N ARG A 98 -7.83 7.00 -10.64
CA ARG A 98 -7.82 6.35 -11.95
C ARG A 98 -6.52 6.68 -12.68
N PHE A 99 -5.88 5.68 -13.29
CA PHE A 99 -4.71 5.92 -14.13
C PHE A 99 -5.06 6.78 -15.35
N ASP A 100 -4.20 7.72 -15.69
CA ASP A 100 -4.32 8.58 -16.87
C ASP A 100 -4.08 7.82 -18.18
N LYS A 101 -3.42 6.67 -18.11
CA LYS A 101 -3.17 5.77 -19.25
C LYS A 101 -3.33 4.31 -18.83
N GLN A 102 -3.53 3.45 -19.83
CA GLN A 102 -3.71 2.01 -19.61
C GLN A 102 -2.45 1.39 -19.01
N TYR A 103 -2.59 0.84 -17.81
CA TYR A 103 -1.56 0.07 -17.14
C TYR A 103 -1.71 -1.41 -17.46
N LYS A 104 -0.66 -2.02 -18.00
CA LYS A 104 -0.69 -3.42 -18.48
C LYS A 104 -0.21 -4.45 -17.45
N GLY A 105 0.01 -4.05 -16.19
CA GLY A 105 0.44 -4.95 -15.12
C GLY A 105 1.88 -5.48 -15.22
N ASN A 106 2.52 -5.36 -16.38
CA ASN A 106 3.82 -5.98 -16.65
C ASN A 106 5.03 -5.14 -16.20
N TYR A 107 4.81 -3.94 -15.69
CA TYR A 107 5.87 -2.98 -15.40
C TYR A 107 6.32 -2.98 -13.92
N GLY A 108 5.83 -3.93 -13.12
CA GLY A 108 6.08 -3.95 -11.68
C GLY A 108 5.52 -2.71 -10.99
N MET A 109 5.88 -2.52 -9.72
CA MET A 109 5.37 -1.43 -8.88
C MET A 109 5.90 -0.02 -9.23
N ASN A 110 6.88 0.11 -10.08
CA ASN A 110 7.51 1.41 -10.35
C ASN A 110 6.53 2.44 -10.94
N TYR A 111 5.56 2.01 -11.75
CA TYR A 111 4.60 2.93 -12.35
C TYR A 111 3.51 3.35 -11.35
N PRO A 112 2.80 2.43 -10.66
CA PRO A 112 1.87 2.81 -9.60
C PRO A 112 2.51 3.68 -8.51
N ASP A 113 3.70 3.31 -8.01
CA ASP A 113 4.44 4.08 -7.00
C ASP A 113 4.70 5.53 -7.46
N ALA A 114 5.23 5.70 -8.66
CA ALA A 114 5.52 7.01 -9.21
C ALA A 114 4.24 7.83 -9.46
N TYR A 115 3.18 7.18 -9.91
CA TYR A 115 1.91 7.83 -10.20
C TYR A 115 1.24 8.31 -8.92
N LEU A 116 1.11 7.46 -7.91
CA LEU A 116 0.54 7.82 -6.61
C LEU A 116 1.37 8.90 -5.90
N THR A 117 2.69 8.78 -5.93
CA THR A 117 3.59 9.80 -5.39
C THR A 117 3.38 11.17 -6.05
N LYS A 118 3.20 11.20 -7.38
CA LYS A 118 2.92 12.43 -8.14
C LYS A 118 1.59 13.06 -7.74
N LEU A 119 0.61 12.25 -7.38
CA LEU A 119 -0.71 12.71 -6.91
C LEU A 119 -0.72 13.15 -5.44
N GLY A 120 0.40 13.02 -4.73
CA GLY A 120 0.53 13.47 -3.35
C GLY A 120 0.40 12.34 -2.30
N PHE A 121 0.18 11.09 -2.70
CA PHE A 121 0.16 9.95 -1.78
C PHE A 121 1.59 9.56 -1.40
N ASN A 122 2.24 10.41 -0.59
CA ASN A 122 3.64 10.26 -0.22
C ASN A 122 3.98 10.82 1.17
N SER A 123 2.99 10.97 2.04
CA SER A 123 3.23 11.38 3.43
C SER A 123 4.17 10.38 4.13
N PRO A 124 5.20 10.85 4.84
CA PRO A 124 6.14 9.96 5.53
C PRO A 124 5.49 9.21 6.69
N ASN A 125 4.37 9.70 7.21
CA ASN A 125 3.62 9.08 8.30
C ASN A 125 2.49 8.18 7.82
N LYS A 126 2.44 7.86 6.52
CA LYS A 126 1.41 6.96 5.98
C LYS A 126 2.02 5.80 5.19
N LEU A 127 1.45 4.63 5.37
CA LEU A 127 1.55 3.53 4.42
C LEU A 127 0.33 3.62 3.49
N TYR A 128 0.56 3.68 2.19
CA TYR A 128 -0.51 3.72 1.21
C TYR A 128 -0.75 2.32 0.65
N PHE A 129 -2.00 1.88 0.68
CA PHE A 129 -2.35 0.54 0.24
C PHE A 129 -3.47 0.58 -0.80
N ALA A 130 -3.16 0.15 -2.03
CA ALA A 130 -4.12 0.24 -3.11
C ALA A 130 -4.71 -1.12 -3.53
N TRP A 131 -6.02 -1.13 -3.71
CA TRP A 131 -6.73 -2.18 -4.43
C TRP A 131 -6.81 -1.80 -5.90
N VAL A 132 -6.03 -2.51 -6.73
CA VAL A 132 -5.79 -2.11 -8.12
C VAL A 132 -6.59 -2.98 -9.08
N ASP A 133 -7.48 -2.37 -9.85
CA ASP A 133 -8.32 -3.07 -10.84
C ASP A 133 -7.55 -3.35 -12.14
N VAL A 134 -6.48 -4.14 -12.02
CA VAL A 134 -5.67 -4.63 -13.14
C VAL A 134 -5.42 -6.12 -13.03
N GLY A 135 -5.13 -6.75 -14.18
CA GLY A 135 -4.64 -8.12 -14.22
C GLY A 135 -3.12 -8.14 -13.93
N HIS A 136 -2.73 -9.01 -13.01
CA HIS A 136 -1.32 -9.28 -12.70
C HIS A 136 -1.13 -10.77 -12.40
N ARG A 137 0.08 -11.30 -12.62
CA ARG A 137 0.38 -12.70 -12.30
C ARG A 137 0.36 -12.99 -10.81
N ASP A 138 0.83 -12.04 -10.02
CA ASP A 138 0.90 -12.11 -8.56
C ASP A 138 -0.41 -11.57 -7.96
N GLY A 139 -0.79 -12.03 -6.78
CA GLY A 139 -2.00 -11.57 -6.10
C GLY A 139 -1.87 -10.17 -5.52
N GLY A 140 -0.66 -9.82 -5.09
CA GLY A 140 -0.32 -8.52 -4.56
C GLY A 140 1.17 -8.25 -4.67
N GLN A 141 1.59 -7.09 -4.22
CA GLN A 141 2.99 -6.68 -4.11
C GLN A 141 3.14 -5.60 -3.04
N GLY A 142 4.12 -5.76 -2.16
CA GLY A 142 4.53 -4.73 -1.20
C GLY A 142 5.79 -4.01 -1.65
N SER A 143 5.77 -2.68 -1.64
CA SER A 143 6.95 -1.84 -1.83
C SER A 143 7.37 -1.16 -0.52
N VAL A 144 8.18 -0.13 -0.59
CA VAL A 144 8.69 0.55 0.61
C VAL A 144 7.63 1.43 1.26
N HIS A 145 6.75 2.04 0.47
CA HIS A 145 5.77 3.02 0.93
C HIS A 145 4.35 2.66 0.49
N HIS A 146 4.24 1.86 -0.56
CA HIS A 146 3.00 1.44 -1.14
C HIS A 146 2.86 -0.08 -1.12
N GLY A 147 1.65 -0.55 -0.85
CA GLY A 147 1.23 -1.93 -1.02
C GLY A 147 0.09 -2.03 -2.02
N TYR A 148 -0.04 -3.19 -2.64
CA TYR A 148 -1.04 -3.42 -3.70
C TYR A 148 -1.65 -4.79 -3.60
N ILE A 149 -2.96 -4.89 -3.87
CA ILE A 149 -3.56 -6.13 -4.34
C ILE A 149 -4.11 -5.91 -5.74
N PHE A 150 -4.10 -6.97 -6.56
CA PHE A 150 -4.55 -6.93 -7.95
C PHE A 150 -5.89 -7.64 -8.08
N LEU A 151 -6.96 -6.89 -8.32
CA LEU A 151 -8.33 -7.38 -8.29
C LEU A 151 -8.68 -8.29 -9.47
N LYS A 152 -8.01 -8.10 -10.62
CA LYS A 152 -8.20 -8.90 -11.85
C LYS A 152 -7.04 -9.86 -12.11
N ASN A 153 -6.41 -10.40 -11.06
CA ASN A 153 -5.44 -11.45 -11.31
C ASN A 153 -6.13 -12.72 -11.82
N LYS A 154 -5.34 -13.65 -12.41
CA LYS A 154 -5.87 -14.92 -12.96
C LYS A 154 -6.63 -15.78 -11.93
N HIS A 155 -6.52 -15.48 -10.66
CA HIS A 155 -7.16 -16.21 -9.57
C HIS A 155 -8.41 -15.50 -9.05
N ASN A 156 -8.79 -14.34 -9.62
CA ASN A 156 -9.92 -13.50 -9.24
C ASN A 156 -10.29 -13.69 -7.75
N PRO A 157 -9.59 -13.02 -6.85
CA PRO A 157 -9.59 -13.40 -5.45
C PRO A 157 -10.98 -13.28 -4.82
N SER A 158 -11.44 -14.35 -4.17
CA SER A 158 -12.60 -14.29 -3.27
C SER A 158 -12.38 -13.27 -2.18
N THR A 159 -13.41 -12.88 -1.45
CA THR A 159 -13.31 -11.99 -0.28
C THR A 159 -12.23 -12.47 0.69
N GLU A 160 -12.27 -13.73 1.10
CA GLU A 160 -11.27 -14.33 1.98
C GLU A 160 -9.85 -14.21 1.41
N LYS A 161 -9.68 -14.45 0.12
CA LYS A 161 -8.38 -14.34 -0.54
C LYS A 161 -7.89 -12.89 -0.62
N ARG A 162 -8.78 -11.92 -0.85
CA ARG A 162 -8.41 -10.49 -0.81
C ARG A 162 -7.96 -10.06 0.58
N ILE A 163 -8.66 -10.48 1.62
CA ILE A 163 -8.29 -10.23 3.02
C ILE A 163 -6.90 -10.80 3.30
N LEU A 164 -6.67 -12.07 2.95
CA LEU A 164 -5.38 -12.74 3.14
C LEU A 164 -4.25 -12.01 2.42
N ILE A 165 -4.44 -11.66 1.13
CA ILE A 165 -3.42 -10.96 0.34
C ILE A 165 -3.18 -9.55 0.90
N THR A 166 -4.23 -8.84 1.32
CA THR A 166 -4.09 -7.51 1.94
C THR A 166 -3.19 -7.58 3.16
N LEU A 167 -3.43 -8.52 4.08
CA LEU A 167 -2.57 -8.71 5.25
C LEU A 167 -1.15 -9.13 4.88
N HIS A 168 -0.99 -10.02 3.91
CA HIS A 168 0.31 -10.44 3.40
C HIS A 168 1.13 -9.25 2.91
N GLU A 169 0.55 -8.42 2.05
CA GLU A 169 1.25 -7.28 1.48
C GLU A 169 1.44 -6.14 2.47
N LEU A 170 0.52 -5.94 3.42
CA LEU A 170 0.74 -5.01 4.54
C LEU A 170 1.95 -5.42 5.38
N MET A 171 2.18 -6.71 5.60
CA MET A 171 3.40 -7.20 6.26
C MET A 171 4.65 -6.86 5.44
N HIS A 172 4.61 -7.03 4.11
CA HIS A 172 5.71 -6.63 3.25
C HIS A 172 5.99 -5.13 3.33
N VAL A 173 4.96 -4.29 3.31
CA VAL A 173 5.13 -2.83 3.43
C VAL A 173 5.71 -2.44 4.78
N ASN A 174 5.37 -3.16 5.83
CA ASN A 174 5.96 -3.02 7.17
C ASN A 174 7.39 -3.58 7.30
N GLY A 175 7.98 -4.09 6.25
CA GLY A 175 9.39 -4.47 6.23
C GLY A 175 9.71 -5.90 6.65
N PHE A 176 8.72 -6.70 7.03
CA PHE A 176 8.94 -7.99 7.67
C PHE A 176 9.37 -9.14 6.79
N ALA A 177 9.40 -8.94 5.51
CA ALA A 177 9.94 -9.92 4.59
C ALA A 177 11.39 -9.67 4.23
N TRP A 178 12.03 -8.62 4.72
CA TRP A 178 13.18 -8.09 4.02
C TRP A 178 14.49 -8.64 4.46
N ALA A 179 14.62 -9.13 5.67
CA ALA A 179 15.98 -9.37 5.94
C ALA A 179 16.33 -10.11 7.18
N CYS A 180 16.07 -9.50 8.27
CA CYS A 180 16.66 -9.90 9.51
C CYS A 180 15.87 -11.01 10.20
N THR A 181 14.61 -11.22 9.83
CA THR A 181 13.78 -12.27 10.45
C THR A 181 14.33 -13.66 10.15
N LYS A 182 14.76 -14.36 11.17
CA LYS A 182 15.31 -15.72 11.05
C LYS A 182 14.35 -16.65 10.29
N GLY A 183 14.88 -17.35 9.29
CA GLY A 183 14.10 -18.28 8.45
C GLY A 183 13.35 -17.62 7.30
N SER A 184 13.50 -16.32 7.10
CA SER A 184 12.99 -15.64 5.91
C SER A 184 13.78 -16.02 4.67
N LYS A 185 13.08 -16.34 3.58
CA LYS A 185 13.66 -16.63 2.26
C LYS A 185 13.01 -15.74 1.21
N LYS A 186 13.78 -14.96 0.45
CA LYS A 186 13.26 -14.10 -0.63
C LYS A 186 12.07 -13.22 -0.21
N GLY A 187 12.08 -12.76 1.02
CA GLY A 187 11.01 -11.93 1.52
C GLY A 187 9.79 -12.67 2.07
N HIS A 188 9.83 -13.99 2.22
CA HIS A 188 8.73 -14.80 2.73
C HIS A 188 9.18 -15.70 3.88
N LYS A 189 8.24 -16.13 4.71
CA LYS A 189 8.47 -17.07 5.81
C LYS A 189 7.38 -18.13 5.84
N THR A 190 7.74 -19.36 5.50
CA THR A 190 6.84 -20.50 5.47
C THR A 190 6.07 -20.66 6.79
N GLY A 191 4.78 -20.96 6.69
CA GLY A 191 3.90 -21.19 7.83
C GLY A 191 3.37 -19.91 8.50
N THR A 192 3.61 -18.74 7.91
CA THR A 192 3.09 -17.46 8.40
C THR A 192 2.22 -16.77 7.35
N ILE A 193 1.65 -15.62 7.70
CA ILE A 193 0.88 -14.77 6.78
C ILE A 193 1.70 -14.37 5.53
N ILE A 194 3.03 -14.33 5.64
CA ILE A 194 3.94 -14.11 4.51
C ILE A 194 4.58 -15.43 4.05
N GLY A 195 3.80 -16.50 3.95
CA GLY A 195 4.27 -17.84 3.66
C GLY A 195 4.95 -18.00 2.31
N GLY A 196 4.37 -17.42 1.28
CA GLY A 196 4.85 -17.50 -0.09
C GLY A 196 4.63 -18.85 -0.78
N PRO A 197 5.21 -19.05 -1.99
CA PRO A 197 4.85 -20.16 -2.88
C PRO A 197 5.13 -21.56 -2.32
N GLU A 198 6.10 -21.69 -1.41
CA GLU A 198 6.56 -22.98 -0.89
C GLU A 198 5.82 -23.43 0.37
N GLY A 199 5.02 -22.58 1.00
CA GLY A 199 4.44 -22.89 2.30
C GLY A 199 3.03 -22.40 2.55
N GLY A 200 2.39 -21.77 1.57
CA GLY A 200 1.06 -21.17 1.68
C GLY A 200 0.98 -20.11 2.78
N ASP A 201 0.14 -19.12 2.55
CA ASP A 201 -0.14 -18.11 3.56
C ASP A 201 -1.11 -18.68 4.59
N LYS A 202 -0.91 -18.33 5.85
CA LYS A 202 -1.76 -18.71 6.97
C LYS A 202 -1.97 -17.50 7.86
N TYR A 203 -3.14 -17.38 8.46
CA TYR A 203 -3.42 -16.37 9.48
C TYR A 203 -2.60 -16.64 10.75
N ASN A 204 -1.29 -16.45 10.64
CA ASN A 204 -0.34 -16.67 11.70
C ASN A 204 0.89 -15.77 11.51
N LEU A 205 1.23 -15.01 12.52
CA LEU A 205 2.44 -14.19 12.53
C LEU A 205 3.68 -15.00 12.95
N GLY A 206 3.50 -16.00 13.80
CA GLY A 206 4.61 -16.78 14.34
C GLY A 206 5.66 -15.87 14.98
N SER A 207 6.94 -16.15 14.72
CA SER A 207 8.05 -15.34 15.24
C SER A 207 8.23 -13.99 14.52
N LEU A 208 7.42 -13.65 13.53
CA LEU A 208 7.44 -12.29 12.93
C LEU A 208 7.01 -11.25 13.95
N TYR A 209 6.03 -11.59 14.77
CA TYR A 209 5.44 -10.67 15.73
C TYR A 209 6.39 -10.28 16.85
N ASN A 210 7.10 -11.27 17.42
CA ASN A 210 8.04 -11.06 18.52
C ASN A 210 9.08 -12.19 18.52
N HIS A 211 10.24 -11.95 17.94
CA HIS A 211 11.33 -12.93 17.87
C HIS A 211 12.46 -12.67 18.89
N LYS A 212 12.41 -11.53 19.59
CA LYS A 212 13.38 -11.15 20.62
C LYS A 212 14.84 -11.08 20.11
N ASP A 213 15.03 -10.85 18.82
CA ASP A 213 16.34 -10.65 18.22
C ASP A 213 16.71 -9.16 18.30
N PRO A 214 17.71 -8.77 19.10
CA PRO A 214 18.06 -7.35 19.27
C PRO A 214 18.60 -6.70 17.99
N THR A 215 18.88 -7.51 16.97
CA THR A 215 19.38 -7.03 15.67
C THR A 215 18.32 -6.93 14.58
N CYS A 216 17.05 -7.17 14.91
CA CYS A 216 15.95 -7.19 13.99
C CYS A 216 14.67 -6.67 14.68
N PRO A 217 13.93 -5.65 14.15
CA PRO A 217 12.70 -5.19 14.80
C PRO A 217 11.65 -6.29 14.82
N ASP A 218 10.93 -6.35 15.91
CA ASP A 218 9.72 -7.14 15.99
C ASP A 218 8.55 -6.40 15.33
N PHE A 219 7.67 -7.12 14.66
CA PHE A 219 6.51 -6.48 14.03
C PHE A 219 5.62 -5.75 15.03
N LYS A 220 5.50 -6.24 16.26
CA LYS A 220 4.77 -5.57 17.34
C LYS A 220 5.22 -4.13 17.61
N ASP A 221 6.45 -3.78 17.21
CA ASP A 221 7.04 -2.46 17.42
C ASP A 221 6.78 -1.49 16.27
N SER A 222 6.05 -1.89 15.23
CA SER A 222 5.69 -0.99 14.13
C SER A 222 4.79 0.15 14.61
N VAL A 223 5.13 1.38 14.24
CA VAL A 223 4.33 2.58 14.54
C VAL A 223 2.96 2.60 13.86
N PHE A 224 2.73 1.73 12.87
CA PHE A 224 1.46 1.58 12.18
C PHE A 224 0.47 0.64 12.89
N LEU A 225 0.84 0.14 14.07
CA LEU A 225 -0.02 -0.68 14.91
C LEU A 225 -0.56 0.10 16.10
N GLU A 226 -1.73 -0.30 16.58
CA GLU A 226 -2.34 0.21 17.80
C GLU A 226 -2.73 -0.93 18.75
N PRO A 227 -2.46 -0.79 20.06
CA PRO A 227 -1.67 0.28 20.66
C PRO A 227 -0.21 0.23 20.21
N THR A 228 0.41 1.41 20.14
CA THR A 228 1.83 1.53 19.80
C THR A 228 2.69 0.89 20.89
N SER A 229 3.73 0.16 20.48
CA SER A 229 4.71 -0.43 21.41
C SER A 229 5.52 0.64 22.14
N SER A 230 6.09 0.25 23.29
CA SER A 230 7.04 1.11 24.05
C SER A 230 8.37 1.34 23.30
N THR A 231 8.68 0.53 22.31
CA THR A 231 9.88 0.63 21.45
C THR A 231 9.51 0.78 19.99
N PRO A 232 8.79 1.84 19.60
CA PRO A 232 8.24 1.96 18.26
C PRO A 232 9.34 2.14 17.21
N PHE A 233 9.13 1.55 16.03
CA PHE A 233 9.93 1.88 14.86
C PHE A 233 9.05 2.19 13.65
N ASN A 234 9.53 3.09 12.78
CA ASN A 234 8.82 3.44 11.56
C ASN A 234 9.43 2.71 10.35
N PRO A 235 8.74 1.71 9.76
CA PRO A 235 9.26 0.97 8.62
C PRO A 235 9.47 1.81 7.37
N VAL A 236 8.75 2.92 7.20
CA VAL A 236 8.98 3.86 6.08
C VAL A 236 10.35 4.50 6.21
N TYR A 237 10.69 4.99 7.39
CA TYR A 237 12.01 5.59 7.65
C TYR A 237 13.13 4.57 7.51
N LEU A 238 12.94 3.39 8.07
CA LEU A 238 13.90 2.30 7.96
C LEU A 238 14.20 1.96 6.50
N LYS A 239 13.17 1.84 5.67
CA LYS A 239 13.31 1.53 4.26
C LYS A 239 13.87 2.68 3.44
N CYS A 240 13.52 3.92 3.78
CA CYS A 240 14.12 5.11 3.19
C CYS A 240 15.61 5.20 3.52
N ALA A 241 15.98 4.95 4.77
CA ALA A 241 17.37 4.90 5.19
C ALA A 241 18.16 3.85 4.40
N MET A 242 17.62 2.63 4.27
CA MET A 242 18.21 1.57 3.45
C MET A 242 18.38 1.94 1.99
N ALA A 243 17.43 2.65 1.40
CA ALA A 243 17.51 3.08 0.00
C ALA A 243 18.51 4.23 -0.19
N ALA A 244 18.74 5.05 0.83
CA ALA A 244 19.65 6.19 0.80
C ALA A 244 21.09 5.78 1.13
N GLU A 245 21.32 4.90 2.08
CA GLU A 245 22.61 4.37 2.51
C GLU A 245 23.08 3.26 1.56
N VAL A 246 23.51 3.64 0.40
CA VAL A 246 23.96 2.72 -0.65
C VAL A 246 25.00 1.74 -0.10
N GLY A 247 24.59 0.54 0.18
CA GLY A 247 25.45 -0.57 0.59
C GLY A 247 25.67 -0.73 2.08
N ARG A 248 25.08 0.09 2.92
CA ARG A 248 25.20 -0.06 4.37
C ARG A 248 23.96 -0.54 5.06
N GLY A 249 22.78 -0.33 4.48
CA GLY A 249 21.50 -0.87 4.96
C GLY A 249 21.29 -0.84 6.48
N ILE A 250 21.81 0.17 7.13
CA ILE A 250 21.72 0.32 8.58
C ILE A 250 20.69 1.39 8.85
N SER A 251 19.69 1.09 9.66
CA SER A 251 18.90 2.13 10.29
C SER A 251 19.79 2.90 11.26
N PRO A 252 19.74 4.23 11.31
CA PRO A 252 20.50 5.02 12.27
C PRO A 252 20.26 4.60 13.72
N ASP A 253 19.07 4.07 14.01
CA ASP A 253 18.61 3.71 15.34
C ASP A 253 18.76 2.22 15.66
N SER A 254 19.28 1.44 14.75
CA SER A 254 19.38 0.00 14.93
C SER A 254 20.72 -0.53 14.46
N ASN A 255 21.20 -1.54 15.17
CA ASN A 255 22.37 -2.31 14.78
C ASN A 255 22.09 -3.25 13.59
N TYR A 256 21.08 -2.92 12.75
CA TYR A 256 20.71 -3.75 11.62
C TYR A 256 21.74 -3.69 10.50
N GLU A 257 22.39 -4.78 10.27
CA GLU A 257 23.22 -4.99 9.10
C GLU A 257 22.38 -5.59 7.96
N TRP A 258 22.03 -4.78 7.01
CA TRP A 258 21.34 -5.20 5.78
C TRP A 258 22.31 -5.70 4.69
N ARG A 259 23.47 -6.16 5.09
CA ARG A 259 24.68 -6.32 4.28
C ARG A 259 24.50 -7.09 3.00
N ASP A 260 23.65 -8.09 2.93
CA ASP A 260 23.84 -9.12 1.92
C ASP A 260 22.78 -9.23 0.84
N ARG A 261 21.78 -8.36 0.83
CA ARG A 261 20.63 -8.55 -0.07
C ARG A 261 20.61 -7.68 -1.30
N TYR A 262 21.32 -6.58 -1.32
CA TYR A 262 21.38 -5.71 -2.49
C TYR A 262 22.82 -5.36 -2.85
N SER A 263 23.26 -5.82 -4.03
CA SER A 263 24.53 -5.37 -4.58
C SER A 263 24.55 -3.84 -4.71
N HIS A 264 25.70 -3.24 -4.54
CA HIS A 264 25.94 -1.79 -4.67
C HIS A 264 25.33 -1.19 -5.96
N LYS A 265 25.37 -1.95 -7.05
CA LYS A 265 24.81 -1.58 -8.36
C LYS A 265 23.27 -1.52 -8.33
N LYS A 266 22.64 -2.42 -7.60
CA LYS A 266 21.17 -2.48 -7.47
C LYS A 266 20.62 -1.35 -6.60
N LEU A 267 21.30 -1.03 -5.51
CA LEU A 267 20.96 0.09 -4.62
C LEU A 267 21.13 1.45 -5.32
N LYS A 268 22.20 1.66 -6.11
CA LYS A 268 22.35 2.85 -6.96
C LYS A 268 21.17 3.01 -7.94
N LYS A 269 20.68 1.91 -8.50
CA LYS A 269 19.56 1.92 -9.45
C LYS A 269 18.22 2.25 -8.75
N ILE A 270 18.03 1.77 -7.52
CA ILE A 270 16.88 2.09 -6.68
C ILE A 270 16.88 3.56 -6.28
N LYS A 271 18.01 4.09 -5.86
CA LYS A 271 18.18 5.50 -5.46
C LYS A 271 17.80 6.49 -6.58
N LYS A 272 18.10 6.19 -7.84
CA LYS A 272 17.76 7.04 -8.99
C LYS A 272 16.26 7.05 -9.33
N LYS A 273 15.49 6.07 -8.90
CA LYS A 273 14.11 5.86 -9.34
C LYS A 273 13.03 6.26 -8.32
N ARG A 274 13.40 6.58 -7.08
CA ARG A 274 12.43 6.81 -5.99
C ARG A 274 12.47 8.25 -5.50
N THR A 275 11.51 9.03 -5.95
CA THR A 275 11.40 10.46 -5.66
C THR A 275 11.07 10.78 -4.21
N TRP A 276 10.44 9.89 -3.47
CA TRP A 276 10.02 10.12 -2.09
C TRP A 276 11.06 9.70 -1.03
N CYS A 277 11.97 8.76 -1.35
CA CYS A 277 13.15 8.43 -0.57
C CYS A 277 14.38 9.20 -1.07
N THR A 278 14.34 10.51 -1.09
CA THR A 278 15.50 11.34 -1.45
C THR A 278 16.45 11.47 -0.27
N TYR A 279 17.72 11.74 -0.53
CA TYR A 279 18.73 11.97 0.51
C TYR A 279 18.35 13.13 1.45
N ASN A 280 17.67 14.15 0.97
CA ASN A 280 17.21 15.26 1.80
C ASN A 280 16.13 14.81 2.78
N ARG A 281 15.14 14.02 2.34
CA ARG A 281 14.15 13.41 3.25
C ARG A 281 14.80 12.46 4.25
N TYR A 282 15.77 11.67 3.84
CA TYR A 282 16.53 10.85 4.76
C TYR A 282 17.18 11.68 5.88
N LYS A 283 17.75 12.85 5.55
CA LYS A 283 18.29 13.78 6.56
C LYS A 283 17.23 14.36 7.49
N GLU A 284 16.04 14.68 6.96
CA GLU A 284 14.93 15.17 7.77
C GLU A 284 14.48 14.13 8.81
N PHE A 285 14.48 12.84 8.43
CA PHE A 285 14.10 11.74 9.32
C PHE A 285 15.14 11.35 10.36
N ASN A 286 16.40 11.64 10.13
CA ASN A 286 17.49 11.30 11.06
C ASN A 286 17.84 12.43 12.04
N ASN A 287 17.15 13.56 11.99
CA ASN A 287 17.32 14.66 12.91
C ASN A 287 16.29 14.67 14.07
N PHE A 288 15.67 13.53 14.35
CA PHE A 288 14.81 13.31 15.51
C PHE A 288 15.57 12.74 16.69
#